data_0594ddb2764e5c9f5ca9daea474a7878
#
_entry.id   0594ddb2764e5c9f5ca9daea474a7878
#
_cell.length_a   1.000
_cell.length_b   1.000
_cell.length_c   1.000
_cell.angle_alpha   90.00
_cell.angle_beta   90.00
_cell.angle_gamma   90.00
#
_symmetry.space_group_name_H-M   'P 1'
#
loop_
_entity.id
_entity.type
_entity.pdbx_description
1 polymer ?
#
loop_
_entity_poly.entity_id
_entity_poly.type
_entity_poly.pdbx_seq_one_letter_code
_entity_poly.pdbx_strand_id
1 'polypeptide(L)'
;MPDFVKEYNLGTTHSLTTTYQYLTEIRRFFDWLRQNKLSTASSNKEIELVTLEDMQRNDVMLYIHHLKHTKNQQGRLNSPTTINRSINALRSLYKFLTITSDNNHGEPYFDRNVMLKINSLNDTKTLNYRAHVLESHMYMGDLKYQFLDFIENEYEHKCNKQSLPSFKKNHERDIAIIALILGTGIRVSECVSVNVR
;
A
#
# COMPACT_ATOMS: atom_id res chain seq x y z
N MET A 1 -7.51 -9.50 -15.49
CA MET A 1 -6.10 -9.17 -15.68
C MET A 1 -5.58 -9.96 -16.86
N PRO A 2 -4.69 -9.41 -17.71
CA PRO A 2 -4.03 -10.11 -18.80
C PRO A 2 -3.16 -11.29 -18.32
N ASP A 3 -2.81 -12.22 -19.21
CA ASP A 3 -2.06 -13.42 -18.82
C ASP A 3 -0.66 -13.12 -18.33
N PHE A 4 0.05 -12.17 -18.95
CA PHE A 4 1.37 -11.74 -18.46
C PHE A 4 1.35 -11.14 -17.03
N VAL A 5 0.19 -10.60 -16.58
CA VAL A 5 0.05 -10.16 -15.18
C VAL A 5 -0.23 -11.33 -14.25
N LYS A 6 -0.88 -12.39 -14.75
CA LYS A 6 -1.03 -13.64 -13.97
C LYS A 6 0.34 -14.30 -13.79
N GLU A 7 1.16 -14.34 -14.83
CA GLU A 7 2.54 -14.83 -14.77
C GLU A 7 3.38 -14.00 -13.79
N TYR A 8 3.28 -12.66 -13.87
CA TYR A 8 3.90 -11.77 -12.90
C TYR A 8 3.49 -12.12 -11.46
N ASN A 9 2.21 -12.34 -11.22
CA ASN A 9 1.70 -12.70 -9.88
C ASN A 9 2.26 -14.05 -9.38
N LEU A 10 2.48 -15.01 -10.27
CA LEU A 10 3.06 -16.32 -9.93
C LEU A 10 4.59 -16.24 -9.74
N GLY A 11 5.27 -15.42 -10.55
CA GLY A 11 6.73 -15.30 -10.54
C GLY A 11 7.30 -14.31 -9.53
N THR A 12 6.44 -13.52 -8.84
CA THR A 12 6.92 -12.54 -7.85
C THR A 12 7.19 -13.17 -6.48
N THR A 13 8.25 -12.71 -5.81
CA THR A 13 8.62 -13.11 -4.44
C THR A 13 8.11 -12.15 -3.36
N HIS A 14 7.23 -11.23 -3.72
CA HIS A 14 6.65 -10.28 -2.76
C HIS A 14 5.72 -10.97 -1.74
N SER A 15 5.57 -10.36 -0.56
CA SER A 15 4.53 -10.78 0.38
C SER A 15 3.13 -10.67 -0.25
N LEU A 16 2.18 -11.48 0.21
CA LEU A 16 0.79 -11.45 -0.27
C LEU A 16 0.18 -10.05 -0.23
N THR A 17 0.44 -9.29 0.84
CA THR A 17 -0.05 -7.91 0.99
C THR A 17 0.55 -6.98 -0.07
N THR A 18 1.86 -7.07 -0.33
CA THR A 18 2.55 -6.27 -1.34
C THR A 18 2.05 -6.63 -2.74
N THR A 19 1.91 -7.92 -3.03
CA THR A 19 1.39 -8.42 -4.30
C THR A 19 -0.03 -7.90 -4.56
N TYR A 20 -0.92 -7.99 -3.58
CA TYR A 20 -2.27 -7.44 -3.69
C TYR A 20 -2.27 -5.94 -3.97
N GLN A 21 -1.44 -5.18 -3.25
CA GLN A 21 -1.30 -3.74 -3.48
C GLN A 21 -0.79 -3.44 -4.89
N TYR A 22 0.23 -4.15 -5.37
CA TYR A 22 0.80 -3.94 -6.71
C TYR A 22 -0.20 -4.29 -7.81
N LEU A 23 -0.91 -5.41 -7.69
CA LEU A 23 -1.96 -5.77 -8.64
C LEU A 23 -3.10 -4.74 -8.68
N THR A 24 -3.42 -4.13 -7.53
CA THR A 24 -4.41 -3.04 -7.46
C THR A 24 -3.91 -1.80 -8.21
N GLU A 25 -2.65 -1.42 -8.05
CA GLU A 25 -2.08 -0.27 -8.75
C GLU A 25 -1.92 -0.54 -10.26
N ILE A 26 -1.52 -1.75 -10.65
CA ILE A 26 -1.46 -2.17 -12.07
C ILE A 26 -2.86 -2.11 -12.71
N ARG A 27 -3.91 -2.57 -12.00
CA ARG A 27 -5.28 -2.46 -12.49
C ARG A 27 -5.68 -0.99 -12.72
N ARG A 28 -5.37 -0.10 -11.78
CA ARG A 28 -5.65 1.34 -11.91
C ARG A 28 -4.93 1.96 -13.12
N PHE A 29 -3.69 1.55 -13.34
CA PHE A 29 -2.93 1.98 -14.51
C PHE A 29 -3.59 1.53 -15.81
N PHE A 30 -4.07 0.30 -15.90
CA PHE A 30 -4.78 -0.24 -17.06
C PHE A 30 -6.12 0.47 -17.30
N ASP A 31 -6.87 0.76 -16.23
CA ASP A 31 -8.08 1.57 -16.32
C ASP A 31 -7.76 2.96 -16.90
N TRP A 32 -6.66 3.58 -16.48
CA TRP A 32 -6.21 4.86 -16.99
C TRP A 32 -5.76 4.79 -18.47
N LEU A 33 -5.03 3.77 -18.89
CA LEU A 33 -4.66 3.57 -20.30
C LEU A 33 -5.88 3.53 -21.21
N ARG A 34 -6.91 2.81 -20.82
CA ARG A 34 -8.16 2.71 -21.58
C ARG A 34 -8.92 4.03 -21.60
N GLN A 35 -9.05 4.69 -20.47
CA GLN A 35 -9.73 5.99 -20.38
C GLN A 35 -9.07 7.07 -21.22
N ASN A 36 -7.74 7.04 -21.36
CA ASN A 36 -6.98 8.00 -22.15
C ASN A 36 -6.71 7.54 -23.58
N LYS A 37 -7.36 6.46 -24.02
CA LYS A 37 -7.25 5.91 -25.39
C LYS A 37 -5.82 5.52 -25.80
N LEU A 38 -4.97 5.21 -24.82
CA LEU A 38 -3.62 4.65 -25.04
C LEU A 38 -3.70 3.13 -25.27
N SER A 39 -4.84 2.52 -25.04
CA SER A 39 -5.18 1.16 -25.40
C SER A 39 -6.56 1.13 -26.03
N THR A 40 -6.74 0.30 -27.06
CA THR A 40 -8.03 0.03 -27.73
C THR A 40 -8.83 -1.05 -27.05
N ALA A 41 -8.27 -1.69 -26.00
CA ALA A 41 -8.89 -2.79 -25.27
C ALA A 41 -10.23 -2.39 -24.64
N SER A 42 -11.27 -3.20 -24.77
CA SER A 42 -12.58 -2.97 -24.14
C SER A 42 -12.56 -3.31 -22.64
N SER A 43 -11.65 -4.18 -22.23
CA SER A 43 -11.46 -4.59 -20.83
C SER A 43 -9.98 -4.69 -20.46
N ASN A 44 -9.67 -4.67 -19.16
CA ASN A 44 -8.30 -4.85 -18.67
C ASN A 44 -7.71 -6.23 -18.98
N LYS A 45 -8.55 -7.21 -19.36
CA LYS A 45 -8.08 -8.54 -19.75
C LYS A 45 -7.47 -8.56 -21.15
N GLU A 46 -7.90 -7.63 -21.99
CA GLU A 46 -7.54 -7.54 -23.41
C GLU A 46 -6.39 -6.57 -23.68
N ILE A 47 -5.81 -5.99 -22.61
CA ILE A 47 -4.61 -5.15 -22.78
C ILE A 47 -3.46 -6.03 -23.23
N GLU A 48 -2.93 -5.69 -24.38
CA GLU A 48 -1.83 -6.41 -25.03
C GLU A 48 -0.47 -5.94 -24.50
N LEU A 49 0.52 -6.83 -24.56
CA LEU A 49 1.90 -6.52 -24.19
C LEU A 49 2.46 -5.34 -24.98
N VAL A 50 2.17 -5.28 -26.31
CA VAL A 50 2.62 -4.20 -27.18
C VAL A 50 2.20 -2.82 -26.68
N THR A 51 1.06 -2.68 -26.04
CA THR A 51 0.61 -1.42 -25.41
C THR A 51 1.59 -0.94 -24.34
N LEU A 52 2.17 -1.86 -23.57
CA LEU A 52 3.15 -1.53 -22.52
C LEU A 52 4.55 -1.33 -23.09
N GLU A 53 4.91 -2.08 -24.13
CA GLU A 53 6.20 -1.98 -24.83
C GLU A 53 6.37 -0.63 -25.51
N ASP A 54 5.32 -0.15 -26.20
CA ASP A 54 5.29 1.12 -26.92
C ASP A 54 5.27 2.35 -26.01
N MET A 55 5.01 2.16 -24.72
CA MET A 55 4.92 3.26 -23.75
C MET A 55 6.19 4.11 -23.75
N GLN A 56 5.99 5.42 -23.90
CA GLN A 56 7.06 6.39 -23.79
C GLN A 56 7.14 6.96 -22.37
N ARG A 57 8.30 7.55 -22.04
CA ARG A 57 8.49 8.25 -20.75
C ARG A 57 7.40 9.30 -20.51
N ASN A 58 6.98 10.00 -21.56
CA ASN A 58 5.94 11.04 -21.45
C ASN A 58 4.59 10.46 -21.04
N ASP A 59 4.21 9.28 -21.52
CA ASP A 59 2.93 8.64 -21.17
C ASP A 59 2.91 8.28 -19.69
N VAL A 60 4.02 7.74 -19.17
CA VAL A 60 4.17 7.47 -17.74
C VAL A 60 4.12 8.77 -16.92
N MET A 61 4.72 9.86 -17.41
CA MET A 61 4.66 11.16 -16.74
C MET A 61 3.24 11.73 -16.73
N LEU A 62 2.44 11.53 -17.79
CA LEU A 62 1.03 11.89 -17.83
C LEU A 62 0.22 11.09 -16.79
N TYR A 63 0.51 9.79 -16.65
CA TYR A 63 -0.12 8.99 -15.59
C TYR A 63 0.24 9.50 -14.19
N ILE A 64 1.51 9.81 -13.93
CA ILE A 64 1.94 10.39 -12.64
C ILE A 64 1.26 11.75 -12.40
N HIS A 65 1.13 12.58 -13.42
CA HIS A 65 0.40 13.84 -13.33
C HIS A 65 -1.08 13.60 -12.99
N HIS A 66 -1.72 12.64 -13.66
CA HIS A 66 -3.10 12.22 -13.33
C HIS A 66 -3.22 11.82 -11.86
N LEU A 67 -2.31 10.96 -11.35
CA LEU A 67 -2.32 10.54 -9.95
C LEU A 67 -2.19 11.70 -8.97
N LYS A 68 -1.38 12.73 -9.29
CA LYS A 68 -1.21 13.93 -8.44
C LYS A 68 -2.50 14.75 -8.31
N HIS A 69 -3.34 14.75 -9.34
CA HIS A 69 -4.56 15.54 -9.39
C HIS A 69 -5.83 14.72 -9.08
N THR A 70 -5.70 13.40 -8.93
CA THR A 70 -6.81 12.53 -8.54
C THR A 70 -7.02 12.60 -7.02
N LYS A 71 -8.28 12.80 -6.63
CA LYS A 71 -8.70 12.75 -5.23
C LYS A 71 -9.01 11.32 -4.82
N ASN A 72 -8.63 10.96 -3.60
CA ASN A 72 -9.01 9.69 -2.98
C ASN A 72 -10.49 9.69 -2.55
N GLN A 73 -10.98 8.58 -2.00
CA GLN A 73 -12.36 8.43 -1.51
C GLN A 73 -12.75 9.45 -0.42
N GLN A 74 -11.76 10.05 0.26
CA GLN A 74 -11.96 11.08 1.28
C GLN A 74 -11.90 12.51 0.71
N GLY A 75 -11.84 12.67 -0.62
CA GLY A 75 -11.75 13.97 -1.29
C GLY A 75 -10.36 14.64 -1.23
N ARG A 76 -9.34 13.97 -0.69
CA ARG A 76 -7.96 14.49 -0.57
C ARG A 76 -7.11 14.06 -1.76
N LEU A 77 -6.17 14.90 -2.17
CA LEU A 77 -5.19 14.55 -3.19
C LEU A 77 -4.30 13.38 -2.71
N ASN A 78 -3.83 12.58 -3.66
CA ASN A 78 -2.91 11.48 -3.37
C ASN A 78 -1.60 12.00 -2.78
N SER A 79 -1.13 11.36 -1.70
CA SER A 79 0.17 11.67 -1.10
C SER A 79 1.33 11.20 -2.00
N PRO A 80 2.54 11.78 -1.86
CA PRO A 80 3.74 11.29 -2.53
C PRO A 80 3.98 9.79 -2.30
N THR A 81 3.70 9.30 -1.09
CA THR A 81 3.81 7.87 -0.74
C THR A 81 2.85 7.01 -1.56
N THR A 82 1.60 7.46 -1.75
CA THR A 82 0.61 6.74 -2.57
C THR A 82 1.05 6.70 -4.03
N ILE A 83 1.53 7.82 -4.58
CA ILE A 83 2.01 7.90 -5.95
C ILE A 83 3.26 7.03 -6.15
N ASN A 84 4.21 7.06 -5.20
CA ASN A 84 5.40 6.21 -5.25
C ASN A 84 5.05 4.71 -5.19
N ARG A 85 3.96 4.33 -4.51
CA ARG A 85 3.46 2.94 -4.54
C ARG A 85 3.07 2.53 -5.95
N SER A 86 2.33 3.37 -6.67
CA SER A 86 1.95 3.11 -8.08
C SER A 86 3.20 3.03 -8.98
N ILE A 87 4.16 3.94 -8.81
CA ILE A 87 5.44 3.90 -9.54
C ILE A 87 6.19 2.60 -9.27
N ASN A 88 6.26 2.16 -8.01
CA ASN A 88 6.97 0.94 -7.63
C ASN A 88 6.27 -0.32 -8.15
N ALA A 89 4.94 -0.34 -8.18
CA ALA A 89 4.18 -1.44 -8.78
C ALA A 89 4.48 -1.58 -10.28
N LEU A 90 4.50 -0.46 -11.03
CA LEU A 90 4.85 -0.46 -12.44
C LEU A 90 6.32 -0.84 -12.65
N ARG A 91 7.26 -0.35 -11.82
CA ARG A 91 8.67 -0.77 -11.88
C ARG A 91 8.83 -2.27 -11.69
N SER A 92 8.10 -2.85 -10.75
CA SER A 92 8.13 -4.28 -10.49
C SER A 92 7.62 -5.07 -11.69
N LEU A 93 6.49 -4.65 -12.29
CA LEU A 93 5.96 -5.28 -13.50
C LEU A 93 6.93 -5.17 -14.68
N TYR A 94 7.45 -3.97 -14.96
CA TYR A 94 8.40 -3.78 -16.06
C TYR A 94 9.71 -4.53 -15.84
N LYS A 95 10.22 -4.60 -14.59
CA LYS A 95 11.38 -5.42 -14.27
C LYS A 95 11.11 -6.90 -14.55
N PHE A 96 9.94 -7.40 -14.21
CA PHE A 96 9.53 -8.77 -14.50
C PHE A 96 9.54 -9.02 -16.01
N LEU A 97 8.92 -8.16 -16.80
CA LEU A 97 8.79 -8.31 -18.25
C LEU A 97 10.10 -8.10 -19.04
N THR A 98 11.11 -7.43 -18.44
CA THR A 98 12.39 -7.14 -19.10
C THR A 98 13.58 -7.95 -18.61
N ILE A 99 13.48 -8.58 -17.43
CA ILE A 99 14.64 -9.21 -16.78
C ILE A 99 14.32 -10.59 -16.19
N THR A 100 13.12 -10.75 -15.61
CA THR A 100 12.85 -11.91 -14.76
C THR A 100 12.11 -13.02 -15.49
N SER A 101 11.34 -12.67 -16.50
CA SER A 101 10.51 -13.62 -17.26
C SER A 101 10.88 -13.61 -18.73
N ASP A 102 10.87 -14.79 -19.33
CA ASP A 102 11.16 -15.02 -20.73
C ASP A 102 9.88 -15.44 -21.47
N ASN A 103 9.82 -15.11 -22.76
CA ASN A 103 8.81 -15.60 -23.67
C ASN A 103 9.06 -17.07 -24.06
N ASN A 104 8.21 -17.65 -24.90
CA ASN A 104 8.36 -19.04 -25.36
C ASN A 104 9.64 -19.33 -26.16
N HIS A 105 10.41 -18.29 -26.51
CA HIS A 105 11.70 -18.39 -27.24
C HIS A 105 12.91 -18.22 -26.31
N GLY A 106 12.69 -18.04 -25.01
CA GLY A 106 13.76 -17.79 -24.04
C GLY A 106 14.30 -16.35 -24.07
N GLU A 107 13.53 -15.40 -24.60
CA GLU A 107 13.88 -13.97 -24.68
C GLU A 107 12.96 -13.18 -23.73
N PRO A 108 13.44 -12.05 -23.16
CA PRO A 108 12.58 -11.16 -22.40
C PRO A 108 11.34 -10.73 -23.20
N TYR A 109 10.24 -10.45 -22.50
CA TYR A 109 9.04 -9.91 -23.16
C TYR A 109 9.29 -8.53 -23.78
N PHE A 110 10.17 -7.72 -23.16
CA PHE A 110 10.54 -6.38 -23.64
C PHE A 110 12.05 -6.18 -23.62
N ASP A 111 12.56 -5.50 -24.62
CA ASP A 111 13.96 -5.06 -24.67
C ASP A 111 14.21 -3.79 -23.84
N ARG A 112 13.16 -2.97 -23.67
CA ARG A 112 13.26 -1.66 -23.04
C ARG A 112 12.39 -1.53 -21.79
N ASN A 113 13.02 -1.06 -20.70
CA ASN A 113 12.31 -0.72 -19.48
C ASN A 113 12.16 0.80 -19.33
N VAL A 114 11.00 1.33 -19.70
CA VAL A 114 10.69 2.77 -19.59
C VAL A 114 10.73 3.27 -18.15
N MET A 115 10.44 2.41 -17.16
CA MET A 115 10.39 2.79 -15.76
C MET A 115 11.76 3.10 -15.15
N LEU A 116 12.86 2.71 -15.80
CA LEU A 116 14.22 3.12 -15.39
C LEU A 116 14.44 4.64 -15.53
N LYS A 117 13.69 5.31 -16.40
CA LYS A 117 13.75 6.75 -16.63
C LYS A 117 12.81 7.57 -15.73
N ILE A 118 12.11 6.91 -14.82
CA ILE A 118 11.12 7.52 -13.93
C ILE A 118 11.69 7.59 -12.51
N ASN A 119 11.79 8.79 -11.96
CA ASN A 119 12.21 8.97 -10.57
C ASN A 119 11.01 8.88 -9.62
N SER A 120 11.26 8.39 -8.40
CA SER A 120 10.30 8.49 -7.32
C SER A 120 10.11 9.95 -6.90
N LEU A 121 8.93 10.29 -6.42
CA LEU A 121 8.67 11.62 -5.87
C LEU A 121 9.40 11.73 -4.52
N ASN A 122 10.12 12.82 -4.33
CA ASN A 122 10.74 13.11 -3.05
C ASN A 122 9.66 13.49 -2.04
N ASP A 123 9.72 12.89 -0.86
CA ASP A 123 8.98 13.40 0.30
C ASP A 123 9.81 14.54 0.89
N THR A 124 9.27 15.75 0.78
CA THR A 124 9.93 16.97 1.25
C THR A 124 9.95 17.11 2.78
N LYS A 125 9.26 16.20 3.48
CA LYS A 125 9.21 16.22 4.95
C LYS A 125 10.52 15.73 5.54
N THR A 126 11.19 16.58 6.29
CA THR A 126 12.43 16.24 7.01
C THR A 126 12.19 15.17 8.07
N LEU A 127 13.23 14.45 8.48
CA LEU A 127 13.15 13.48 9.58
C LEU A 127 12.68 14.14 10.88
N ASN A 128 13.15 15.35 11.17
CA ASN A 128 12.73 16.12 12.35
C ASN A 128 11.24 16.48 12.30
N TYR A 129 10.71 16.89 11.13
CA TYR A 129 9.28 17.13 10.99
C TYR A 129 8.45 15.86 11.24
N ARG A 130 8.90 14.70 10.71
CA ARG A 130 8.23 13.42 10.94
C ARG A 130 8.27 13.01 12.41
N ALA A 131 9.44 13.16 13.06
CA ALA A 131 9.60 12.89 14.47
C ALA A 131 8.66 13.74 15.32
N HIS A 132 8.59 15.05 15.07
CA HIS A 132 7.68 15.96 15.79
C HIS A 132 6.20 15.62 15.60
N VAL A 133 5.80 15.28 14.36
CA VAL A 133 4.41 14.82 14.09
C VAL A 133 4.11 13.51 14.81
N LEU A 134 5.06 12.57 14.85
CA LEU A 134 4.87 11.30 15.56
C LEU A 134 4.78 11.55 17.07
N GLU A 135 5.65 12.37 17.65
CA GLU A 135 5.65 12.70 19.07
C GLU A 135 4.29 13.23 19.54
N SER A 136 3.66 14.12 18.76
CA SER A 136 2.34 14.67 19.08
C SER A 136 1.19 13.62 19.05
N HIS A 137 1.43 12.43 18.48
CA HIS A 137 0.46 11.33 18.43
C HIS A 137 0.83 10.15 19.32
N MET A 138 1.93 10.25 20.07
CA MET A 138 2.38 9.19 20.97
C MET A 138 1.90 9.45 22.39
N TYR A 139 1.47 8.40 23.06
CA TYR A 139 1.17 8.43 24.50
C TYR A 139 2.49 8.40 25.29
N MET A 140 3.12 9.59 25.49
CA MET A 140 4.38 9.72 26.20
C MET A 140 4.16 10.05 27.68
N GLY A 141 5.13 9.67 28.53
CA GLY A 141 5.09 9.96 29.96
C GLY A 141 3.82 9.46 30.64
N ASP A 142 3.12 10.33 31.36
CA ASP A 142 1.93 10.01 32.11
C ASP A 142 0.70 9.74 31.24
N LEU A 143 0.69 10.18 29.98
CA LEU A 143 -0.44 9.97 29.07
C LEU A 143 -0.77 8.49 28.85
N LYS A 144 0.24 7.61 28.86
CA LYS A 144 0.01 6.16 28.74
C LYS A 144 -0.72 5.59 29.93
N TYR A 145 -0.42 6.07 31.13
CA TYR A 145 -1.10 5.63 32.36
C TYR A 145 -2.52 6.18 32.42
N GLN A 146 -2.73 7.44 32.06
CA GLN A 146 -4.05 8.05 31.94
C GLN A 146 -4.92 7.33 30.92
N PHE A 147 -4.33 6.88 29.79
CA PHE A 147 -5.06 6.12 28.79
C PHE A 147 -5.45 4.72 29.27
N LEU A 148 -4.56 4.03 30.01
CA LEU A 148 -4.88 2.73 30.62
C LEU A 148 -5.96 2.88 31.69
N ASP A 149 -5.85 3.87 32.57
CA ASP A 149 -6.86 4.18 33.58
C ASP A 149 -8.23 4.50 32.96
N PHE A 150 -8.25 5.29 31.87
CA PHE A 150 -9.46 5.55 31.12
C PHE A 150 -10.10 4.26 30.56
N ILE A 151 -9.32 3.33 30.01
CA ILE A 151 -9.85 2.08 29.49
C ILE A 151 -10.39 1.20 30.61
N GLU A 152 -9.68 1.13 31.71
CA GLU A 152 -10.03 0.30 32.86
C GLU A 152 -11.28 0.80 33.57
N ASN A 153 -11.41 2.12 33.77
CA ASN A 153 -12.41 2.68 34.66
C ASN A 153 -13.53 3.48 33.97
N GLU A 154 -13.27 4.06 32.79
CA GLU A 154 -14.23 4.97 32.15
C GLU A 154 -14.80 4.48 30.82
N TYR A 155 -14.05 3.70 30.07
CA TYR A 155 -14.43 3.34 28.69
C TYR A 155 -15.76 2.59 28.62
N GLU A 156 -16.08 1.77 29.61
CA GLU A 156 -17.37 1.06 29.70
C GLU A 156 -18.57 2.01 29.63
N HIS A 157 -18.45 3.19 30.24
CA HIS A 157 -19.51 4.20 30.28
C HIS A 157 -19.59 5.06 29.01
N LYS A 158 -18.52 5.05 28.19
CA LYS A 158 -18.41 5.89 26.98
C LYS A 158 -18.51 5.08 25.68
N CYS A 159 -18.35 3.75 25.72
CA CYS A 159 -18.45 2.92 24.54
C CYS A 159 -19.91 2.80 24.05
N ASN A 160 -20.08 2.52 22.77
CA ASN A 160 -21.41 2.35 22.19
C ASN A 160 -22.07 1.06 22.68
N LYS A 161 -23.42 1.03 22.70
CA LYS A 161 -24.21 -0.11 23.18
C LYS A 161 -23.92 -1.42 22.43
N GLN A 162 -23.49 -1.36 21.17
CA GLN A 162 -23.19 -2.56 20.37
C GLN A 162 -21.85 -3.19 20.77
N SER A 163 -20.86 -2.37 21.13
CA SER A 163 -19.51 -2.84 21.52
C SER A 163 -19.43 -3.25 22.99
N LEU A 164 -20.34 -2.75 23.83
CA LEU A 164 -20.31 -2.96 25.28
C LEU A 164 -20.28 -4.44 25.71
N PRO A 165 -21.11 -5.35 25.16
CA PRO A 165 -21.06 -6.76 25.56
C PRO A 165 -19.74 -7.44 25.26
N SER A 166 -19.15 -7.11 24.09
CA SER A 166 -17.84 -7.64 23.68
C SER A 166 -16.72 -7.10 24.56
N PHE A 167 -16.76 -5.81 24.87
CA PHE A 167 -15.79 -5.17 25.76
C PHE A 167 -15.84 -5.80 27.15
N LYS A 168 -17.00 -5.92 27.77
CA LYS A 168 -17.16 -6.55 29.10
C LYS A 168 -16.63 -7.99 29.14
N LYS A 169 -16.90 -8.77 28.10
CA LYS A 169 -16.42 -10.15 27.99
C LYS A 169 -14.90 -10.28 27.92
N ASN A 170 -14.25 -9.32 27.27
CA ASN A 170 -12.83 -9.37 26.94
C ASN A 170 -11.99 -8.33 27.70
N HIS A 171 -12.57 -7.64 28.67
CA HIS A 171 -12.02 -6.47 29.34
C HIS A 171 -10.57 -6.65 29.80
N GLU A 172 -10.29 -7.65 30.62
CA GLU A 172 -8.95 -7.90 31.17
C GLU A 172 -7.94 -8.25 30.05
N ARG A 173 -8.36 -9.06 29.08
CA ARG A 173 -7.51 -9.40 27.92
C ARG A 173 -7.16 -8.16 27.11
N ASP A 174 -8.14 -7.32 26.83
CA ASP A 174 -7.96 -6.15 25.97
C ASP A 174 -7.08 -5.11 26.68
N ILE A 175 -7.23 -4.93 27.99
CA ILE A 175 -6.33 -4.10 28.82
C ILE A 175 -4.91 -4.67 28.80
N ALA A 176 -4.73 -5.98 29.00
CA ALA A 176 -3.41 -6.60 28.99
C ALA A 176 -2.70 -6.43 27.64
N ILE A 177 -3.43 -6.58 26.52
CA ILE A 177 -2.91 -6.36 25.17
C ILE A 177 -2.46 -4.89 24.98
N ILE A 178 -3.30 -3.95 25.38
CA ILE A 178 -3.00 -2.51 25.26
C ILE A 178 -1.80 -2.13 26.14
N ALA A 179 -1.77 -2.62 27.40
CA ALA A 179 -0.65 -2.37 28.31
C ALA A 179 0.66 -2.95 27.76
N LEU A 180 0.63 -4.14 27.17
CA LEU A 180 1.79 -4.75 26.54
C LEU A 180 2.30 -3.91 25.35
N ILE A 181 1.40 -3.48 24.46
CA ILE A 181 1.77 -2.63 23.31
C ILE A 181 2.35 -1.29 23.77
N LEU A 182 1.71 -0.62 24.73
CA LEU A 182 2.17 0.68 25.26
C LEU A 182 3.48 0.58 26.06
N GLY A 183 3.68 -0.54 26.76
CA GLY A 183 4.87 -0.76 27.57
C GLY A 183 6.10 -1.16 26.78
N THR A 184 5.92 -1.92 25.70
CA THR A 184 7.01 -2.51 24.93
C THR A 184 7.22 -1.89 23.55
N GLY A 185 6.21 -1.19 23.00
CA GLY A 185 6.24 -0.68 21.63
C GLY A 185 6.15 -1.77 20.54
N ILE A 186 5.78 -2.99 20.92
CA ILE A 186 5.65 -4.10 19.96
C ILE A 186 4.48 -3.83 18.99
N ARG A 187 4.59 -4.33 17.76
CA ARG A 187 3.51 -4.19 16.78
C ARG A 187 2.32 -5.10 17.14
N VAL A 188 1.12 -4.70 16.75
CA VAL A 188 -0.10 -5.50 16.96
C VAL A 188 0.05 -6.92 16.40
N SER A 189 0.66 -7.07 15.22
CA SER A 189 0.93 -8.38 14.60
C SER A 189 1.89 -9.25 15.42
N GLU A 190 2.87 -8.64 16.08
CA GLU A 190 3.82 -9.32 16.95
C GLU A 190 3.15 -9.70 18.27
N CYS A 191 2.29 -8.82 18.82
CA CYS A 191 1.51 -9.08 20.01
C CYS A 191 0.60 -10.31 19.84
N VAL A 192 -0.08 -10.43 18.69
CA VAL A 192 -0.95 -11.59 18.38
C VAL A 192 -0.17 -12.90 18.27
N SER A 193 1.12 -12.84 17.92
CA SER A 193 1.98 -14.02 17.80
C SER A 193 2.67 -14.45 19.11
N VAL A 194 2.51 -13.68 20.20
CA VAL A 194 3.07 -14.04 21.52
C VAL A 194 2.35 -15.27 22.06
N ASN A 195 3.06 -16.40 22.12
CA ASN A 195 2.59 -17.60 22.82
C ASN A 195 2.91 -17.46 24.32
N VAL A 196 1.88 -17.35 25.13
CA VAL A 196 2.02 -17.50 26.59
C VAL A 196 2.13 -19.01 26.86
N ARG A 197 3.33 -19.45 27.25
CA ARG A 197 3.58 -20.82 27.72
C ARG A 197 3.34 -20.89 29.21
#